data_8464b5ea70b74a8ae6adc0cbb186d88b
#
_entry.id   8464b5ea70b74a8ae6adc0cbb186d88b
#
_cell.length_a   1.000
_cell.length_b   1.000
_cell.length_c   1.000
_cell.angle_alpha   90.00
_cell.angle_beta   90.00
_cell.angle_gamma   90.00
#
_symmetry.space_group_name_H-M   'P 1'
#
loop_
_entity.id
_entity.type
_entity.pdbx_description
1 polymer ?
#
loop_
_entity_poly.entity_id
_entity_poly.type
_entity_poly.pdbx_seq_one_letter_code
_entity_poly.pdbx_strand_id
1 'polypeptide(L)'
;SAAASDVYKRQLQEVDAGHIGNYDSCMSVSPVTGYWRPLDGCNPYIGTNGEISCEPELKVEVTVYTENVDKTIEVVKAVHPYEEPVINVIPLWRTSF
;
A
#
# COMPACT_ATOMS: atom_id res chain seq x y z
N SER A 1 -2.94 12.24 -1.91
CA SER A 1 -2.98 13.19 -3.03
C SER A 1 -2.98 12.49 -4.38
N ALA A 2 -3.42 13.16 -5.43
CA ALA A 2 -3.41 12.61 -6.78
C ALA A 2 -1.98 12.24 -7.23
N ALA A 3 -0.99 13.05 -6.88
CA ALA A 3 0.41 12.80 -7.23
C ALA A 3 0.94 11.52 -6.57
N ALA A 4 0.60 11.28 -5.31
CA ALA A 4 1.00 10.05 -4.61
C ALA A 4 0.35 8.82 -5.24
N SER A 5 -0.94 8.91 -5.60
CA SER A 5 -1.64 7.83 -6.28
C SER A 5 -1.01 7.50 -7.63
N ASP A 6 -0.58 8.52 -8.39
CA ASP A 6 0.06 8.31 -9.68
C ASP A 6 1.42 7.63 -9.55
N VAL A 7 2.18 7.94 -8.50
CA VAL A 7 3.46 7.26 -8.22
C VAL A 7 3.21 5.77 -7.96
N TYR A 8 2.25 5.44 -7.09
CA TYR A 8 1.91 4.04 -6.81
C TYR A 8 1.45 3.29 -8.05
N LYS A 9 0.60 3.91 -8.87
CA LYS A 9 0.10 3.29 -10.11
C LYS A 9 1.24 2.87 -11.03
N ARG A 10 2.20 3.75 -11.26
CA ARG A 10 3.34 3.45 -12.13
C ARG A 10 4.23 2.36 -11.57
N GLN A 11 4.54 2.44 -10.27
CA GLN A 11 5.41 1.47 -9.62
C GLN A 11 4.78 0.07 -9.61
N LEU A 12 3.49 -0.02 -9.34
CA LEU A 12 2.77 -1.30 -9.34
C LEU A 12 2.69 -1.89 -10.75
N GLN A 13 2.50 -1.07 -11.76
CA GLN A 13 2.49 -1.52 -13.16
C GLN A 13 3.82 -2.14 -13.57
N GLU A 14 4.94 -1.57 -13.15
CA GLU A 14 6.29 -2.08 -13.49
C GLU A 14 6.53 -3.50 -12.99
N VAL A 15 5.90 -3.91 -11.91
CA VAL A 15 6.00 -5.27 -11.37
C VAL A 15 4.78 -6.13 -11.70
N ASP A 16 3.97 -5.67 -12.62
CA ASP A 16 2.75 -6.35 -13.09
C ASP A 16 1.73 -6.61 -11.97
N ALA A 17 1.69 -5.76 -10.96
CA ALA A 17 0.63 -5.77 -9.96
C ALA A 17 -0.63 -5.13 -10.55
N GLY A 18 -1.79 -5.70 -10.24
CA GLY A 18 -3.06 -5.21 -10.76
C GLY A 18 -3.41 -5.73 -12.15
N HIS A 19 -2.76 -6.80 -12.58
CA HIS A 19 -3.09 -7.44 -13.85
C HIS A 19 -4.20 -8.47 -13.62
N ILE A 20 -5.34 -8.27 -14.26
CA ILE A 20 -6.50 -9.17 -14.19
C ILE A 20 -7.00 -9.44 -15.62
N GLY A 21 -6.79 -10.65 -16.12
CA GLY A 21 -7.19 -11.01 -17.48
C GLY A 21 -6.54 -10.10 -18.52
N ASN A 22 -7.35 -9.40 -19.31
CA ASN A 22 -6.89 -8.47 -20.35
C ASN A 22 -6.74 -7.02 -19.85
N TYR A 23 -6.77 -6.80 -18.54
CA TYR A 23 -6.61 -5.48 -17.94
C TYR A 23 -5.37 -5.45 -17.08
N ASP A 24 -4.63 -4.35 -17.12
CA ASP A 24 -3.57 -4.09 -16.18
C ASP A 24 -3.88 -2.83 -15.37
N SER A 25 -3.01 -2.49 -14.44
CA SER A 25 -3.15 -1.29 -13.62
C SER A 25 -4.47 -1.23 -12.82
N CYS A 26 -5.07 -2.38 -12.57
CA CYS A 26 -6.30 -2.46 -11.78
C CYS A 26 -5.99 -2.22 -10.30
N MET A 27 -6.68 -1.25 -9.72
CA MET A 27 -6.43 -0.86 -8.34
C MET A 27 -7.68 -0.21 -7.76
N SER A 28 -7.98 -0.50 -6.50
CA SER A 28 -9.04 0.17 -5.77
C SER A 28 -8.44 1.06 -4.69
N VAL A 29 -8.95 2.27 -4.55
CA VAL A 29 -8.47 3.24 -3.58
C VAL A 29 -9.64 3.76 -2.76
N SER A 30 -9.51 3.72 -1.44
CA SER A 30 -10.53 4.23 -0.52
C SER A 30 -9.92 5.23 0.44
N PRO A 31 -10.55 6.39 0.67
CA PRO A 31 -10.13 7.28 1.74
C PRO A 31 -10.52 6.69 3.09
N VAL A 32 -9.58 6.67 4.02
CA VAL A 32 -9.80 6.18 5.38
C VAL A 32 -9.15 7.14 6.37
N THR A 33 -9.50 7.00 7.65
CA THR A 33 -8.82 7.71 8.73
C THR A 33 -7.92 6.73 9.45
N GLY A 34 -6.61 7.00 9.44
CA GLY A 34 -5.64 6.16 10.11
C GLY A 34 -5.31 6.66 11.51
N TYR A 35 -5.17 5.75 12.42
CA TYR A 35 -4.76 6.02 13.81
C TYR A 35 -3.54 5.18 14.13
N TRP A 36 -2.59 5.78 14.82
CA TRP A 36 -1.42 5.04 15.31
C TRP A 36 -0.80 5.77 16.48
N ARG A 37 0.02 5.06 17.24
CA ARG A 37 0.78 5.64 18.35
C ARG A 37 2.21 5.14 18.28
N PRO A 38 3.17 5.99 17.91
CA PRO A 38 4.58 5.60 17.95
C PRO A 38 5.00 5.29 19.39
N LEU A 39 5.72 4.19 19.56
CA LEU A 39 6.26 3.78 20.86
C LEU A 39 7.69 4.29 21.00
N ASP A 40 8.23 4.21 22.22
CA ASP A 40 9.60 4.62 22.49
C ASP A 40 10.59 3.86 21.60
N GLY A 41 11.56 4.58 21.05
CA GLY A 41 12.53 4.00 20.12
C GLY A 41 12.15 4.15 18.66
N CYS A 42 10.94 4.59 18.34
CA CYS A 42 10.55 4.89 16.97
C CYS A 42 11.09 6.23 16.51
N ASN A 43 11.25 6.34 15.18
CA ASN A 43 11.56 7.61 14.52
C ASN A 43 10.46 7.87 13.49
N PRO A 44 9.27 8.34 13.92
CA PRO A 44 8.11 8.44 13.05
C PRO A 44 8.24 9.57 12.03
N TYR A 45 7.75 9.31 10.81
CA TYR A 45 7.63 10.33 9.78
C TYR A 45 6.61 11.41 10.16
N ILE A 46 5.47 10.98 10.71
CA ILE A 46 4.41 11.86 11.22
C ILE A 46 4.03 11.36 12.61
N GLY A 47 3.90 12.27 13.55
CA GLY A 47 3.45 11.97 14.89
C GLY A 47 4.54 12.11 15.94
N THR A 48 4.16 11.92 17.18
CA THR A 48 5.01 12.05 18.35
C THR A 48 4.96 10.76 19.16
N ASN A 49 6.12 10.27 19.60
CA ASN A 49 6.20 9.06 20.42
C ASN A 49 5.28 9.16 21.66
N GLY A 50 4.51 8.11 21.89
CA GLY A 50 3.58 8.02 23.01
C GLY A 50 2.23 8.69 22.81
N GLU A 51 2.03 9.41 21.72
CA GLU A 51 0.78 10.10 21.40
C GLU A 51 0.04 9.42 20.25
N ILE A 52 -1.29 9.36 20.35
CA ILE A 52 -2.13 8.82 19.25
C ILE A 52 -2.23 9.87 18.17
N SER A 53 -1.81 9.51 16.97
CA SER A 53 -1.98 10.32 15.79
C SER A 53 -3.26 9.93 15.06
N CYS A 54 -3.84 10.87 14.31
CA CYS A 54 -5.04 10.66 13.53
C CYS A 54 -4.91 11.45 12.24
N GLU A 55 -4.80 10.76 11.11
CA GLU A 55 -4.55 11.40 9.83
C GLU A 55 -5.39 10.79 8.72
N PRO A 56 -5.75 11.59 7.70
CA PRO A 56 -6.35 11.01 6.49
C PRO A 56 -5.33 10.13 5.77
N GLU A 57 -5.79 8.97 5.33
CA GLU A 57 -4.97 8.02 4.59
C GLU A 57 -5.73 7.45 3.40
N LEU A 58 -5.02 6.79 2.50
CA LEU A 58 -5.60 6.03 1.42
C LEU A 58 -5.36 4.54 1.66
N LYS A 59 -6.43 3.76 1.61
CA LYS A 59 -6.35 2.31 1.59
C LYS A 59 -6.32 1.87 0.14
N VAL A 60 -5.25 1.21 -0.27
CA VAL A 60 -5.05 0.73 -1.64
C VAL A 60 -5.15 -0.78 -1.66
N GLU A 61 -5.96 -1.31 -2.57
CA GLU A 61 -6.08 -2.74 -2.80
C GLU A 61 -5.72 -3.07 -4.24
N VAL A 62 -4.87 -4.06 -4.41
CA VAL A 62 -4.42 -4.51 -5.72
C VAL A 62 -4.31 -6.03 -5.73
N THR A 63 -4.74 -6.65 -6.83
CA THR A 63 -4.60 -8.09 -7.01
C THR A 63 -3.29 -8.38 -7.72
N VAL A 64 -2.54 -9.35 -7.23
CA VAL A 64 -1.20 -9.67 -7.69
C VAL A 64 -1.07 -11.18 -7.89
N TYR A 65 -0.41 -11.60 -8.95
CA TYR A 65 -0.04 -13.01 -9.09
C TYR A 65 0.95 -13.39 -7.98
N THR A 66 0.84 -14.62 -7.48
CA THR A 66 1.67 -15.09 -6.36
C THR A 66 3.16 -14.89 -6.60
N GLU A 67 3.63 -15.15 -7.80
CA GLU A 67 5.05 -14.99 -8.15
C GLU A 67 5.53 -13.54 -8.13
N ASN A 68 4.62 -12.57 -8.12
CA ASN A 68 4.97 -11.15 -8.11
C ASN A 68 4.80 -10.48 -6.74
N VAL A 69 4.39 -11.23 -5.70
CA VAL A 69 4.11 -10.67 -4.38
C VAL A 69 5.33 -10.00 -3.77
N ASP A 70 6.47 -10.69 -3.75
CA ASP A 70 7.68 -10.14 -3.11
C ASP A 70 8.17 -8.88 -3.80
N LYS A 71 8.18 -8.85 -5.13
CA LYS A 71 8.54 -7.65 -5.90
C LYS A 71 7.60 -6.49 -5.62
N THR A 72 6.32 -6.79 -5.52
CA THR A 72 5.29 -5.77 -5.24
C THR A 72 5.51 -5.15 -3.86
N ILE A 73 5.77 -5.97 -2.85
CA ILE A 73 6.04 -5.48 -1.49
C ILE A 73 7.27 -4.57 -1.49
N GLU A 74 8.35 -4.96 -2.15
CA GLU A 74 9.57 -4.16 -2.23
C GLU A 74 9.32 -2.78 -2.86
N VAL A 75 8.56 -2.76 -3.95
CA VAL A 75 8.22 -1.51 -4.64
C VAL A 75 7.39 -0.59 -3.75
N VAL A 76 6.39 -1.14 -3.07
CA VAL A 76 5.55 -0.35 -2.16
C VAL A 76 6.37 0.22 -1.00
N LYS A 77 7.24 -0.58 -0.41
CA LYS A 77 8.09 -0.13 0.70
C LYS A 77 9.05 0.97 0.26
N ALA A 78 9.56 0.91 -0.97
CA ALA A 78 10.50 1.90 -1.48
C ALA A 78 9.87 3.30 -1.65
N VAL A 79 8.56 3.39 -1.91
CA VAL A 79 7.87 4.67 -2.11
C VAL A 79 7.04 5.09 -0.90
N HIS A 80 6.92 4.26 0.11
CA HIS A 80 6.12 4.56 1.30
C HIS A 80 6.92 5.41 2.29
N PRO A 81 6.40 6.54 2.77
CA PRO A 81 7.15 7.43 3.64
C PRO A 81 7.24 6.99 5.10
N TYR A 82 6.43 6.01 5.52
CA TYR A 82 6.37 5.57 6.90
C TYR A 82 7.46 4.56 7.23
N GLU A 83 7.93 4.60 8.48
CA GLU A 83 8.94 3.68 8.98
C GLU A 83 8.50 2.22 8.87
N GLU A 84 7.23 1.97 9.23
CA GLU A 84 6.65 0.62 9.22
C GLU A 84 5.29 0.67 8.50
N PRO A 85 5.27 0.54 7.16
CA PRO A 85 4.02 0.56 6.42
C PRO A 85 3.17 -0.69 6.72
N VAL A 86 1.86 -0.52 6.76
CA VAL A 86 0.93 -1.64 6.90
C VAL A 86 0.65 -2.21 5.52
N ILE A 87 1.12 -3.44 5.29
CA ILE A 87 0.91 -4.16 4.04
C ILE A 87 0.38 -5.54 4.40
N ASN A 88 -0.84 -5.84 3.98
CA ASN A 88 -1.44 -7.15 4.17
C ASN A 88 -1.46 -7.89 2.84
N VAL A 89 -1.07 -9.17 2.88
CA VAL A 89 -1.15 -10.06 1.72
C VAL A 89 -2.19 -11.13 2.03
N ILE A 90 -3.26 -11.14 1.26
CA ILE A 90 -4.40 -12.02 1.51
C ILE A 90 -4.54 -12.98 0.33
N PRO A 91 -4.46 -14.31 0.55
CA PRO A 91 -4.70 -15.27 -0.51
C PRO A 91 -6.14 -15.18 -1.01
N LEU A 92 -6.32 -15.10 -2.33
CA LEU A 92 -7.63 -15.11 -2.93
C LEU A 92 -7.95 -16.51 -3.43
N TRP A 93 -9.12 -17.00 -3.06
CA TRP A 93 -9.60 -18.27 -3.59
C TRP A 93 -9.88 -18.15 -5.09
N ARG A 94 -10.46 -17.04 -5.48
CA ARG A 94 -10.90 -16.82 -6.85
C ARG A 94 -11.06 -15.32 -7.11
N THR A 95 -10.58 -14.87 -8.26
CA THR A 95 -10.68 -13.45 -8.62
C THR A 95 -11.36 -13.20 -9.96
N SER A 96 -11.47 -14.24 -10.80
CA SER A 96 -12.13 -14.15 -12.12
C SER A 96 -13.30 -15.13 -12.20
N PHE A 97 -14.15 -14.93 -13.17
CA PHE A 97 -15.44 -15.64 -13.27
C PHE A 97 -15.51 -16.57 -14.45
#